data_3d6846eb6d63acd3e59fcf38398a2a53
#
_entry.id   3d6846eb6d63acd3e59fcf38398a2a53
#
_cell.length_a   1.000
_cell.length_b   1.000
_cell.length_c   1.000
_cell.angle_alpha   90.00
_cell.angle_beta   90.00
_cell.angle_gamma   90.00
#
_symmetry.space_group_name_H-M   'P 1'
#
loop_
_entity.id
_entity.type
_entity.pdbx_description
1 polymer ?
#
loop_
_entity_poly.entity_id
_entity_poly.type
_entity_poly.pdbx_seq_one_letter_code
_entity_poly.pdbx_strand_id
1 'polypeptide(L)'
;AIVNAMVGLAATGGSTNHVIHLVAMARAAGLRITWDDLDELSRATPLMARVYPNGSADVNHFHAAGGLGFVIRELIDAGLLHGDLKCVHGGDLRQQSLEPHLDGTRLTWRDPPPASGDLNV
;
A
#
# COMPACT_ATOMS: atom_id res chain seq x y z
N ALA A 1 1.01 12.09 -3.94
CA ALA A 1 1.97 11.11 -3.37
C ALA A 1 1.79 10.95 -1.85
N ILE A 2 1.85 12.02 -1.07
CA ILE A 2 1.75 11.96 0.41
C ILE A 2 0.40 11.38 0.86
N VAL A 3 -0.72 11.82 0.27
CA VAL A 3 -2.06 11.28 0.59
C VAL A 3 -2.13 9.78 0.27
N ASN A 4 -1.57 9.33 -0.86
CA ASN A 4 -1.48 7.91 -1.18
C ASN A 4 -0.71 7.12 -0.12
N ALA A 5 0.39 7.68 0.39
CA ALA A 5 1.18 7.05 1.45
C ALA A 5 0.38 6.95 2.76
N MET A 6 -0.41 7.96 3.09
CA MET A 6 -1.30 7.95 4.27
C MET A 6 -2.39 6.86 4.14
N VAL A 7 -3.00 6.74 2.96
CA VAL A 7 -3.99 5.69 2.68
C VAL A 7 -3.35 4.31 2.77
N GLY A 8 -2.18 4.12 2.18
CA GLY A 8 -1.43 2.86 2.26
C GLY A 8 -1.10 2.47 3.71
N LEU A 9 -0.69 3.44 4.52
CA LEU A 9 -0.44 3.24 5.95
C LEU A 9 -1.69 2.77 6.69
N ALA A 10 -2.84 3.41 6.45
CA ALA A 10 -4.10 3.06 7.08
C ALA A 10 -4.60 1.67 6.63
N ALA A 11 -4.49 1.37 5.33
CA ALA A 11 -4.95 0.10 4.76
C ALA A 11 -4.14 -1.11 5.26
N THR A 12 -2.88 -0.92 5.58
CA THR A 12 -1.98 -2.00 6.05
C THR A 12 -1.75 -2.00 7.56
N GLY A 13 -2.34 -1.05 8.28
CA GLY A 13 -2.16 -0.95 9.73
C GLY A 13 -0.70 -0.72 10.12
N GLY A 14 -0.03 0.21 9.44
CA GLY A 14 1.39 0.48 9.64
C GLY A 14 1.73 1.00 11.04
N SER A 15 3.01 0.96 11.39
CA SER A 15 3.50 1.33 12.71
C SER A 15 3.45 2.84 12.97
N THR A 16 3.48 3.22 14.25
CA THR A 16 3.64 4.62 14.69
C THR A 16 4.92 5.26 14.14
N ASN A 17 6.00 4.47 13.99
CA ASN A 17 7.22 4.95 13.35
C ASN A 17 6.98 5.41 11.91
N HIS A 18 6.18 4.69 11.16
CA HIS A 18 5.80 5.07 9.80
C HIS A 18 5.06 6.42 9.80
N VAL A 19 4.15 6.62 10.74
CA VAL A 19 3.42 7.90 10.88
C VAL A 19 4.37 9.06 11.11
N ILE A 20 5.31 8.93 12.04
CA ILE A 20 6.30 9.97 12.36
C ILE A 20 7.14 10.34 11.14
N HIS A 21 7.65 9.32 10.44
CA HIS A 21 8.47 9.54 9.25
C HIS A 21 7.67 10.18 8.11
N LEU A 22 6.41 9.77 7.93
CA LEU A 22 5.56 10.32 6.88
C LEU A 22 5.25 11.80 7.13
N VAL A 23 5.01 12.20 8.38
CA VAL A 23 4.84 13.61 8.75
C VAL A 23 6.10 14.41 8.43
N ALA A 24 7.29 13.88 8.75
CA ALA A 24 8.56 14.52 8.45
C ALA A 24 8.81 14.65 6.94
N MET A 25 8.51 13.61 6.17
CA MET A 25 8.63 13.63 4.71
C MET A 25 7.70 14.64 4.07
N ALA A 26 6.46 14.72 4.53
CA ALA A 26 5.50 15.72 4.08
C ALA A 26 6.00 17.14 4.34
N ARG A 27 6.54 17.37 5.53
CA ARG A 27 7.12 18.68 5.91
C ARG A 27 8.29 19.06 5.00
N ALA A 28 9.17 18.11 4.69
CA ALA A 28 10.27 18.33 3.76
C ALA A 28 9.78 18.68 2.35
N ALA A 29 8.62 18.18 1.96
CA ALA A 29 7.96 18.48 0.68
C ALA A 29 7.12 19.78 0.72
N GLY A 30 7.14 20.51 1.82
CA GLY A 30 6.35 21.75 1.99
C GLY A 30 4.89 21.51 2.34
N LEU A 31 4.52 20.31 2.78
CA LEU A 31 3.17 19.94 3.16
C LEU A 31 3.07 19.70 4.66
N ARG A 32 1.89 19.99 5.21
CA ARG A 32 1.62 19.75 6.63
C ARG A 32 0.56 18.68 6.80
N ILE A 33 0.90 17.62 7.53
CA ILE A 33 -0.04 16.59 7.97
C ILE A 33 -0.32 16.77 9.44
N THR A 34 -1.61 16.75 9.82
CA THR A 34 -2.06 16.79 11.20
C THR A 34 -2.59 15.42 11.63
N TRP A 35 -2.78 15.25 12.94
CA TRP A 35 -3.43 14.06 13.49
C TRP A 35 -4.89 13.93 13.01
N ASP A 36 -5.57 15.07 12.85
CA ASP A 36 -6.94 15.09 12.32
C ASP A 36 -7.00 14.59 10.88
N ASP A 37 -6.03 14.97 10.03
CA ASP A 37 -5.93 14.48 8.65
C ASP A 37 -5.76 12.95 8.62
N LEU A 38 -4.91 12.42 9.50
CA LEU A 38 -4.68 10.98 9.62
C LEU A 38 -5.93 10.24 10.11
N ASP A 39 -6.64 10.81 11.09
CA ASP A 39 -7.88 10.24 11.61
C ASP A 39 -8.98 10.21 10.53
N GLU A 40 -9.18 11.29 9.81
CA GLU A 40 -10.17 11.36 8.73
C GLU A 40 -9.89 10.33 7.62
N LEU A 41 -8.65 10.23 7.17
CA LEU A 41 -8.27 9.24 6.15
C LEU A 41 -8.39 7.81 6.68
N SER A 42 -8.06 7.58 7.93
CA SER A 42 -8.22 6.28 8.56
C SER A 42 -9.68 5.82 8.58
N ARG A 43 -10.62 6.73 8.84
CA ARG A 43 -12.06 6.42 8.82
C ARG A 43 -12.56 6.06 7.42
N ALA A 44 -11.99 6.66 6.39
CA ALA A 44 -12.37 6.44 5.00
C ALA A 44 -11.69 5.22 4.38
N THR A 45 -10.63 4.69 5.00
CA THR A 45 -9.80 3.63 4.43
C THR A 45 -10.02 2.32 5.20
N PRO A 46 -10.44 1.23 4.52
CA PRO A 46 -10.58 -0.06 5.17
C PRO A 46 -9.23 -0.66 5.53
N LEU A 47 -9.16 -1.38 6.63
CA LEU A 47 -8.01 -2.21 6.98
C LEU A 47 -8.00 -3.45 6.08
N MET A 48 -7.00 -3.58 5.22
CA MET A 48 -6.91 -4.66 4.24
C MET A 48 -5.97 -5.78 4.66
N ALA A 49 -4.99 -5.50 5.51
CA ALA A 49 -4.01 -6.48 5.95
C ALA A 49 -3.90 -6.52 7.47
N ARG A 50 -3.78 -7.74 8.03
CA ARG A 50 -3.66 -7.98 9.48
C ARG A 50 -2.30 -8.57 9.80
N VAL A 51 -1.27 -7.80 9.50
CA VAL A 51 0.13 -8.18 9.77
C VAL A 51 0.50 -7.73 11.18
N TYR A 52 1.33 -8.53 11.86
CA TYR A 52 1.81 -8.17 13.18
C TYR A 52 2.34 -6.71 13.24
N PRO A 53 1.98 -5.91 14.26
CA PRO A 53 1.25 -6.27 15.48
C PRO A 53 -0.28 -6.22 15.40
N ASN A 54 -0.88 -5.84 14.26
CA ASN A 54 -2.33 -5.74 14.09
C ASN A 54 -3.04 -7.08 13.88
N GLY A 55 -2.27 -8.15 13.71
CA GLY A 55 -2.74 -9.51 13.54
C GLY A 55 -1.61 -10.48 13.82
N SER A 56 -1.87 -11.77 13.62
CA SER A 56 -0.90 -12.85 13.84
C SER A 56 -0.03 -13.17 12.63
N ALA A 57 -0.39 -12.67 11.45
CA ALA A 57 0.35 -12.94 10.22
C ALA A 57 1.67 -12.16 10.16
N ASP A 58 2.66 -12.72 9.51
CA ASP A 58 3.92 -12.05 9.21
C ASP A 58 3.96 -11.55 7.75
N VAL A 59 5.09 -10.94 7.38
CA VAL A 59 5.29 -10.39 6.02
C VAL A 59 5.26 -11.49 4.95
N ASN A 60 5.70 -12.70 5.26
CA ASN A 60 5.67 -13.82 4.31
C ASN A 60 4.23 -14.25 4.04
N HIS A 61 3.40 -14.31 5.06
CA HIS A 61 1.96 -14.57 4.91
C HIS A 61 1.29 -13.47 4.07
N PHE A 62 1.63 -12.21 4.32
CA PHE A 62 1.14 -11.08 3.56
C PHE A 62 1.50 -11.19 2.07
N HIS A 63 2.77 -11.50 1.77
CA HIS A 63 3.23 -11.69 0.40
C HIS A 63 2.49 -12.85 -0.29
N ALA A 64 2.35 -13.98 0.39
CA ALA A 64 1.64 -15.16 -0.14
C ALA A 64 0.15 -14.89 -0.38
N ALA A 65 -0.48 -14.04 0.41
CA ALA A 65 -1.89 -13.69 0.27
C ALA A 65 -2.18 -12.72 -0.87
N GLY A 66 -1.17 -12.10 -1.46
CA GLY A 66 -1.32 -11.16 -2.58
C GLY A 66 -0.26 -10.07 -2.60
N GLY A 67 0.28 -9.70 -1.45
CA GLY A 67 1.37 -8.75 -1.33
C GLY A 67 0.99 -7.30 -1.58
N LEU A 68 2.01 -6.45 -1.63
CA LEU A 68 1.84 -5.01 -1.75
C LEU A 68 1.23 -4.59 -3.10
N GLY A 69 1.60 -5.26 -4.19
CA GLY A 69 1.06 -4.97 -5.52
C GLY A 69 -0.45 -5.16 -5.57
N PHE A 70 -0.95 -6.23 -4.95
CA PHE A 70 -2.38 -6.48 -4.82
C PHE A 70 -3.07 -5.36 -4.03
N VAL A 71 -2.55 -4.98 -2.87
CA VAL A 71 -3.13 -3.92 -2.03
C VAL A 71 -3.19 -2.59 -2.80
N ILE A 72 -2.11 -2.21 -3.47
CA ILE A 72 -2.08 -0.97 -4.27
C ILE A 72 -3.14 -1.02 -5.37
N ARG A 73 -3.24 -2.13 -6.09
CA ARG A 73 -4.20 -2.29 -7.18
C ARG A 73 -5.65 -2.19 -6.67
N GLU A 74 -5.98 -2.88 -5.60
CA GLU A 74 -7.31 -2.84 -4.99
C GLU A 74 -7.68 -1.42 -4.53
N LEU A 75 -6.75 -0.71 -3.90
CA LEU A 75 -6.99 0.66 -3.46
C LEU A 75 -7.17 1.63 -4.63
N ILE A 76 -6.43 1.45 -5.74
CA ILE A 76 -6.61 2.25 -6.95
C ILE A 76 -7.99 1.97 -7.56
N ASP A 77 -8.37 0.72 -7.69
CA ASP A 77 -9.64 0.31 -8.30
C ASP A 77 -10.84 0.73 -7.44
N ALA A 78 -10.67 0.81 -6.13
CA ALA A 78 -11.68 1.36 -5.21
C ALA A 78 -11.74 2.90 -5.20
N GLY A 79 -10.86 3.59 -5.93
CA GLY A 79 -10.79 5.05 -5.95
C GLY A 79 -10.14 5.69 -4.72
N LEU A 80 -9.45 4.91 -3.89
CA LEU A 80 -8.81 5.38 -2.65
C LEU A 80 -7.36 5.82 -2.85
N LEU A 81 -6.74 5.48 -3.96
CA LEU A 81 -5.40 5.93 -4.36
C LEU A 81 -5.45 6.60 -5.73
N HIS A 82 -4.60 7.62 -5.91
CA HIS A 82 -4.34 8.22 -7.21
C HIS A 82 -3.36 7.36 -7.99
N GLY A 83 -3.86 6.61 -8.99
CA GLY A 83 -3.06 5.69 -9.80
C GLY A 83 -2.18 6.35 -10.85
N ASP A 84 -2.47 7.61 -11.20
CA ASP A 84 -1.80 8.40 -12.25
C ASP A 84 -0.56 9.17 -11.76
N LEU A 85 -0.14 8.96 -10.52
CA LEU A 85 1.06 9.58 -9.97
C LEU A 85 2.32 9.10 -10.68
N LYS A 86 3.21 10.04 -11.02
CA LYS A 86 4.54 9.73 -11.53
C LYS A 86 5.40 9.08 -10.46
N CYS A 87 6.04 7.99 -10.82
CA CYS A 87 6.94 7.24 -9.96
C CYS A 87 8.40 7.47 -10.35
N VAL A 88 9.32 7.19 -9.42
CA VAL A 88 10.76 7.40 -9.57
C VAL A 88 11.33 6.69 -10.80
N HIS A 89 10.80 5.52 -11.13
CA HIS A 89 11.23 4.70 -12.27
C HIS A 89 10.56 5.10 -13.60
N GLY A 90 9.86 6.23 -13.66
CA GLY A 90 8.96 6.58 -14.75
C GLY A 90 7.64 5.82 -14.63
N GLY A 91 6.70 6.11 -15.54
CA GLY A 91 5.37 5.52 -15.44
C GLY A 91 4.56 6.01 -14.24
N ASP A 92 3.43 5.38 -14.00
CA ASP A 92 2.50 5.73 -12.93
C ASP A 92 2.45 4.68 -11.81
N LEU A 93 1.69 4.96 -10.75
CA LEU A 93 1.56 4.06 -9.62
C LEU A 93 0.88 2.73 -10.01
N ARG A 94 -0.05 2.76 -10.96
CA ARG A 94 -0.72 1.54 -11.44
C ARG A 94 0.29 0.57 -12.06
N GLN A 95 1.26 1.07 -12.81
CA GLN A 95 2.34 0.24 -13.36
C GLN A 95 3.22 -0.36 -12.26
N GLN A 96 3.44 0.38 -11.16
CA GLN A 96 4.20 -0.11 -10.01
C GLN A 96 3.46 -1.19 -9.21
N SER A 97 2.16 -1.39 -9.44
CA SER A 97 1.39 -2.47 -8.82
C SER A 97 1.53 -3.82 -9.53
N LEU A 98 2.20 -3.87 -10.67
CA LEU A 98 2.52 -5.14 -11.35
C LEU A 98 3.50 -5.95 -10.52
N GLU A 99 3.30 -7.27 -10.50
CA GLU A 99 4.21 -8.17 -9.79
C GLU A 99 5.20 -8.85 -10.72
N PRO A 100 6.43 -9.12 -10.27
CA PRO A 100 7.37 -9.92 -11.04
C PRO A 100 6.91 -11.39 -11.10
N HIS A 101 7.06 -12.01 -12.25
CA HIS A 101 6.72 -13.42 -12.49
C HIS A 101 7.79 -14.09 -13.33
N LEU A 102 8.21 -15.28 -12.90
CA LEU A 102 9.11 -16.11 -13.67
C LEU A 102 8.29 -17.02 -14.60
N ASP A 103 8.40 -16.77 -15.89
CA ASP A 103 7.87 -17.67 -16.93
C ASP A 103 9.03 -18.51 -17.46
N GLY A 104 9.17 -19.71 -16.87
CA GLY A 104 10.39 -20.52 -17.07
C GLY A 104 11.62 -19.81 -16.47
N THR A 105 12.55 -19.35 -17.33
CA THR A 105 13.75 -18.60 -16.94
C THR A 105 13.62 -17.09 -17.21
N ARG A 106 12.50 -16.66 -17.79
CA ARG A 106 12.30 -15.27 -18.20
C ARG A 106 11.51 -14.50 -17.16
N LEU A 107 12.03 -13.37 -16.72
CA LEU A 107 11.31 -12.43 -15.85
C LEU A 107 10.29 -11.63 -16.68
N THR A 108 9.04 -11.69 -16.26
CA THR A 108 7.94 -10.89 -16.80
C THR A 108 7.22 -10.14 -15.68
N TRP A 109 6.42 -9.15 -16.04
CA TRP A 109 5.59 -8.38 -15.11
C TRP A 109 4.12 -8.62 -15.45
N ARG A 110 3.31 -8.91 -14.44
CA ARG A 110 1.88 -9.21 -14.63
C ARG A 110 1.03 -8.50 -13.60
N ASP A 111 -0.27 -8.39 -13.85
CA ASP A 111 -1.23 -7.94 -12.86
C ASP A 111 -1.22 -8.90 -11.66
N PRO A 112 -1.37 -8.37 -10.41
CA PRO A 112 -1.47 -9.22 -9.23
C PRO A 112 -2.65 -10.18 -9.37
N PRO A 113 -2.48 -11.47 -9.02
CA PRO A 113 -3.60 -12.40 -8.98
C PRO A 113 -4.58 -12.00 -7.86
N PRO A 114 -5.80 -12.55 -7.85
CA PRO A 114 -6.73 -12.37 -6.74
C PRO A 114 -6.09 -12.78 -5.41
N ALA A 115 -6.56 -12.18 -4.32
CA ALA A 115 -6.12 -12.54 -2.97
C ALA A 115 -6.37 -14.03 -2.69
N SER A 116 -5.55 -14.62 -1.81
CA SER A 116 -5.69 -16.02 -1.42
C SER A 116 -7.00 -16.35 -0.70
N GLY A 117 -7.69 -15.32 -0.15
CA GLY A 117 -8.87 -15.51 0.70
C GLY A 117 -8.55 -15.93 2.13
N ASP A 118 -7.28 -15.91 2.53
CA ASP A 118 -6.90 -16.17 3.91
C ASP A 118 -7.37 -15.05 4.83
N LEU A 119 -8.37 -15.34 5.66
CA LEU A 119 -8.99 -14.38 6.56
C LEU A 119 -8.09 -13.99 7.76
N ASN A 120 -6.95 -14.65 7.95
CA ASN A 120 -6.00 -14.34 9.01
C ASN A 120 -4.98 -13.27 8.59
N VAL A 121 -4.95 -12.92 7.33
CA VAL A 121 -4.06 -11.93 6.75
C VAL A 121 -4.84 -10.72 6.28
#